data_8e4530ad2ff287259e95e18aad71667f
#
_entry.id   8e4530ad2ff287259e95e18aad71667f
#
_cell.length_a   1.000
_cell.length_b   1.000
_cell.length_c   1.000
_cell.angle_alpha   90.00
_cell.angle_beta   90.00
_cell.angle_gamma   90.00
#
_symmetry.space_group_name_H-M   'P 1'
#
loop_
_entity.id
_entity.type
_entity.pdbx_description
1 polymer ?
#
loop_
_entity_poly.entity_id
_entity_poly.type
_entity_poly.pdbx_seq_one_letter_code
_entity_poly.pdbx_strand_id
1 'polypeptide(L)'
;MTTDTIKKVLTKENLEKIFPRQRANDFFEALFGDADEGAYDIELAYREHNGSTLVMDLLLHERPNCCLACNLTQGLPQVFSRHPIINITGVVRDLDTLLGDDFSCGDWSLGYTEQYSRSLHAIPIKIALEKG
;
A
#
# COMPACT_ATOMS: atom_id res chain seq x y z
N MET A 1 20.96 -11.72 -7.40
CA MET A 1 20.55 -11.50 -6.71
C MET A 1 19.34 -11.67 -6.48
N THR A 2 18.78 -11.23 -5.89
CA THR A 2 17.98 -12.15 -5.57
C THR A 2 16.95 -11.68 -4.63
N THR A 3 16.12 -12.58 -4.16
CA THR A 3 15.08 -12.40 -3.17
C THR A 3 15.57 -11.60 -1.98
N ASP A 4 16.79 -11.89 -1.54
CA ASP A 4 17.32 -11.26 -0.33
C ASP A 4 17.55 -9.76 -0.48
N THR A 5 17.96 -9.30 -1.66
CA THR A 5 18.19 -7.87 -1.88
C THR A 5 16.89 -7.09 -1.73
N ILE A 6 15.80 -7.59 -2.31
CA ILE A 6 14.51 -6.93 -2.22
C ILE A 6 14.02 -6.90 -0.77
N LYS A 7 14.08 -8.03 -0.06
CA LYS A 7 13.67 -8.08 1.34
C LYS A 7 14.48 -7.17 2.24
N LYS A 8 15.78 -7.02 1.94
CA LYS A 8 16.66 -6.18 2.76
C LYS A 8 16.30 -4.70 2.68
N VAL A 9 15.82 -4.22 1.53
CA VAL A 9 15.50 -2.82 1.38
C VAL A 9 14.04 -2.51 1.69
N LEU A 10 13.15 -3.51 1.58
CA LEU A 10 11.72 -3.31 1.86
C LEU A 10 11.40 -3.57 3.33
N THR A 11 12.12 -2.89 4.21
CA THR A 11 11.91 -3.00 5.65
C THR A 11 10.70 -2.17 6.06
N LYS A 12 10.12 -2.51 7.22
CA LYS A 12 9.00 -1.76 7.77
C LYS A 12 9.34 -0.28 7.91
N GLU A 13 10.56 0.02 8.35
CA GLU A 13 11.02 1.39 8.53
C GLU A 13 11.06 2.15 7.20
N ASN A 14 11.63 1.55 6.15
CA ASN A 14 11.71 2.19 4.85
C ASN A 14 10.32 2.36 4.23
N LEU A 15 9.45 1.37 4.40
CA LEU A 15 8.10 1.44 3.85
C LEU A 15 7.26 2.50 4.55
N GLU A 16 7.49 2.73 5.85
CA GLU A 16 6.79 3.78 6.58
C GLU A 16 7.20 5.16 6.08
N LYS A 17 8.44 5.32 5.63
CA LYS A 17 8.88 6.59 5.02
C LYS A 17 8.19 6.84 3.68
N ILE A 18 7.96 5.77 2.91
CA ILE A 18 7.29 5.88 1.62
C ILE A 18 5.79 6.16 1.80
N PHE A 19 5.17 5.49 2.76
CA PHE A 19 3.75 5.66 3.05
C PHE A 19 3.54 5.86 4.55
N PRO A 20 3.69 7.10 5.04
CA PRO A 20 3.54 7.39 6.47
C PRO A 20 2.10 7.15 6.95
N ARG A 21 1.95 6.80 8.22
CA ARG A 21 0.63 6.61 8.82
C ARG A 21 -0.25 7.85 8.73
N GLN A 22 0.35 9.02 8.76
CA GLN A 22 -0.37 10.29 8.63
C GLN A 22 -1.15 10.37 7.31
N ARG A 23 -0.73 9.63 6.29
CA ARG A 23 -1.39 9.68 4.99
C ARG A 23 -2.85 9.19 5.06
N ALA A 24 -3.14 8.21 5.93
CA ALA A 24 -4.52 7.77 6.14
C ALA A 24 -5.38 8.92 6.69
N ASN A 25 -4.83 9.68 7.65
CA ASN A 25 -5.54 10.83 8.19
C ASN A 25 -5.76 11.91 7.13
N ASP A 26 -4.75 12.15 6.29
CA ASP A 26 -4.86 13.12 5.20
C ASP A 26 -5.93 12.70 4.20
N PHE A 27 -6.01 11.39 3.92
CA PHE A 27 -7.02 10.84 3.02
C PHE A 27 -8.42 11.04 3.59
N PHE A 28 -8.63 10.73 4.86
CA PHE A 28 -9.95 10.88 5.48
C PHE A 28 -10.34 12.35 5.64
N GLU A 29 -9.38 13.20 5.92
CA GLU A 29 -9.65 14.64 5.98
C GLU A 29 -10.10 15.16 4.62
N ALA A 30 -9.47 14.73 3.54
CA ALA A 30 -9.86 15.12 2.18
C ALA A 30 -11.23 14.57 1.80
N LEU A 31 -11.58 13.37 2.30
CA LEU A 31 -12.81 12.69 1.94
C LEU A 31 -14.01 13.15 2.77
N PHE A 32 -13.82 13.34 4.07
CA PHE A 32 -14.90 13.67 5.01
C PHE A 32 -14.76 15.03 5.67
N GLY A 33 -13.64 15.71 5.50
CA GLY A 33 -13.37 16.96 6.19
C GLY A 33 -12.80 16.79 7.59
N ASP A 34 -12.66 15.54 8.07
CA ASP A 34 -12.19 15.27 9.44
C ASP A 34 -11.50 13.91 9.47
N ALA A 35 -10.23 13.88 9.87
CA ALA A 35 -9.47 12.64 9.96
C ALA A 35 -10.06 11.65 10.97
N ASP A 36 -10.75 12.13 11.99
CA ASP A 36 -11.35 11.28 13.01
C ASP A 36 -12.54 10.45 12.48
N GLU A 37 -13.09 10.81 11.33
CA GLU A 37 -14.16 10.04 10.69
C GLU A 37 -13.65 8.75 10.04
N GLY A 38 -12.34 8.58 9.94
CA GLY A 38 -11.77 7.39 9.33
C GLY A 38 -11.87 6.16 10.22
N ALA A 39 -12.18 5.02 9.61
CA ALA A 39 -12.37 3.77 10.34
C ALA A 39 -11.13 2.89 10.40
N TYR A 40 -10.07 3.24 9.69
CA TYR A 40 -8.87 2.39 9.61
C TYR A 40 -7.60 3.21 9.38
N ASP A 41 -6.47 2.62 9.75
CA ASP A 41 -5.15 3.12 9.37
C ASP A 41 -4.67 2.33 8.16
N ILE A 42 -3.75 2.91 7.40
CA ILE A 42 -3.22 2.29 6.19
C ILE A 42 -1.71 2.11 6.36
N GLU A 43 -1.23 0.90 6.11
CA GLU A 43 0.19 0.59 6.22
C GLU A 43 0.66 -0.08 4.92
N LEU A 44 1.77 0.41 4.34
CA LEU A 44 2.40 -0.24 3.20
C LEU A 44 3.27 -1.38 3.70
N ALA A 45 3.08 -2.58 3.16
CA ALA A 45 3.84 -3.76 3.56
C ALA A 45 4.26 -4.59 2.36
N TYR A 46 5.38 -5.29 2.50
CA TYR A 46 5.85 -6.23 1.49
C TYR A 46 5.06 -7.55 1.61
N ARG A 47 4.63 -8.11 0.49
CA ARG A 47 3.97 -9.42 0.48
C ARG A 47 4.87 -10.48 -0.12
N GLU A 48 5.23 -10.33 -1.38
CA GLU A 48 6.03 -11.33 -2.08
C GLU A 48 6.59 -10.76 -3.38
N HIS A 49 7.53 -11.46 -3.99
CA HIS A 49 7.98 -11.12 -5.32
C HIS A 49 8.55 -12.35 -6.01
N ASN A 50 8.58 -12.29 -7.33
CA ASN A 50 9.32 -13.23 -8.15
C ASN A 50 10.20 -12.41 -9.10
N GLY A 51 10.80 -13.01 -10.10
CA GLY A 51 11.73 -12.30 -10.99
C GLY A 51 11.11 -11.20 -11.84
N SER A 52 9.78 -11.16 -11.95
CA SER A 52 9.09 -10.24 -12.85
C SER A 52 7.99 -9.41 -12.19
N THR A 53 7.62 -9.73 -10.96
CA THR A 53 6.52 -9.03 -10.28
C THR A 53 6.81 -8.87 -8.80
N LEU A 54 6.54 -7.67 -8.30
CA LEU A 54 6.56 -7.38 -6.86
C LEU A 54 5.13 -7.17 -6.41
N VAL A 55 4.74 -7.80 -5.32
CA VAL A 55 3.42 -7.57 -4.73
C VAL A 55 3.61 -6.94 -3.35
N MET A 56 3.07 -5.74 -3.20
CA MET A 56 3.01 -5.04 -1.92
C MET A 56 1.56 -5.05 -1.45
N ASP A 57 1.34 -4.82 -0.16
CA ASP A 57 0.00 -4.69 0.38
C ASP A 57 -0.20 -3.31 0.98
N LEU A 58 -1.38 -2.75 0.78
CA LEU A 58 -1.88 -1.67 1.62
C LEU A 58 -2.75 -2.34 2.68
N LEU A 59 -2.22 -2.45 3.89
CA LEU A 59 -2.93 -3.09 5.01
C LEU A 59 -3.84 -2.06 5.66
N LEU A 60 -5.10 -2.44 5.82
CA LEU A 60 -6.11 -1.59 6.44
C LEU A 60 -6.37 -2.13 7.85
N HIS A 61 -5.88 -1.41 8.86
CA HIS A 61 -6.00 -1.79 10.25
C HIS A 61 -7.18 -1.06 10.90
N GLU A 62 -8.15 -1.81 11.42
CA GLU A 62 -9.30 -1.21 12.07
C GLU A 62 -8.89 -0.32 13.25
N ARG A 63 -9.46 0.88 13.31
CA ARG A 63 -9.23 1.79 14.45
C ARG A 63 -10.13 1.40 15.62
N PRO A 64 -9.72 1.73 16.86
CA PRO A 64 -10.55 1.45 18.03
C PRO A 64 -11.97 2.02 17.89
N ASN A 65 -12.95 1.25 18.29
CA ASN A 65 -14.38 1.64 18.26
C ASN A 65 -14.92 1.88 16.85
N CYS A 66 -14.22 1.41 15.83
CA CYS A 66 -14.67 1.51 14.44
C CYS A 66 -14.92 0.12 13.88
N CYS A 67 -15.64 0.04 12.77
CA CYS A 67 -15.94 -1.22 12.12
C CYS A 67 -15.36 -1.22 10.71
N LEU A 68 -14.25 -1.92 10.51
CA LEU A 68 -13.63 -2.02 9.20
C LEU A 68 -14.55 -2.74 8.19
N ALA A 69 -15.13 -3.85 8.61
CA ALA A 69 -16.00 -4.64 7.74
C ALA A 69 -17.24 -3.87 7.30
N CYS A 70 -17.69 -2.89 8.11
CA CYS A 70 -18.86 -2.08 7.80
C CYS A 70 -18.57 -1.00 6.75
N ASN A 71 -17.31 -0.77 6.43
CA ASN A 71 -16.91 0.32 5.54
C ASN A 71 -16.81 -0.08 4.07
N LEU A 72 -17.28 -1.27 3.72
CA LEU A 72 -17.35 -1.73 2.33
C LEU A 72 -16.02 -1.56 1.58
N THR A 73 -14.95 -2.10 2.16
CA THR A 73 -13.59 -1.92 1.62
C THR A 73 -13.40 -2.50 0.21
N GLN A 74 -14.37 -3.26 -0.29
CA GLN A 74 -14.29 -3.86 -1.62
C GLN A 74 -14.20 -2.83 -2.75
N GLY A 75 -14.73 -1.62 -2.54
CA GLY A 75 -14.65 -0.56 -3.55
C GLY A 75 -13.39 0.29 -3.47
N LEU A 76 -12.57 0.11 -2.44
CA LEU A 76 -11.39 0.94 -2.22
C LEU A 76 -10.30 0.84 -3.29
N PRO A 77 -10.04 -0.34 -3.92
CA PRO A 77 -9.01 -0.36 -4.95
C PRO A 77 -9.22 0.69 -6.05
N GLN A 78 -10.47 0.89 -6.48
CA GLN A 78 -10.75 1.91 -7.49
C GLN A 78 -10.51 3.31 -6.98
N VAL A 79 -10.86 3.58 -5.71
CA VAL A 79 -10.64 4.89 -5.09
C VAL A 79 -9.14 5.13 -4.92
N PHE A 80 -8.43 4.16 -4.36
CA PHE A 80 -7.01 4.30 -4.05
C PHE A 80 -6.18 4.48 -5.32
N SER A 81 -6.55 3.83 -6.42
CA SER A 81 -5.80 3.93 -7.66
C SER A 81 -5.83 5.33 -8.25
N ARG A 82 -6.80 6.15 -7.86
CA ARG A 82 -7.00 7.50 -8.44
C ARG A 82 -6.81 8.64 -7.46
N HIS A 83 -6.85 8.35 -6.16
CA HIS A 83 -6.84 9.41 -5.16
C HIS A 83 -5.46 10.04 -5.02
N PRO A 84 -5.32 11.37 -5.15
CA PRO A 84 -4.01 12.03 -5.11
C PRO A 84 -3.33 11.95 -3.74
N ILE A 85 -4.07 11.83 -2.66
CA ILE A 85 -3.48 11.70 -1.32
C ILE A 85 -2.86 10.31 -1.16
N ILE A 86 -3.54 9.27 -1.63
CA ILE A 86 -2.99 7.90 -1.60
C ILE A 86 -1.80 7.80 -2.55
N ASN A 87 -1.95 8.38 -3.76
CA ASN A 87 -0.85 8.55 -4.70
C ASN A 87 -0.01 7.28 -4.93
N ILE A 88 -0.65 6.24 -5.48
CA ILE A 88 0.02 4.97 -5.75
C ILE A 88 1.20 5.14 -6.72
N THR A 89 1.04 6.00 -7.72
CA THR A 89 2.13 6.29 -8.66
C THR A 89 3.38 6.78 -7.94
N GLY A 90 3.21 7.66 -6.96
CA GLY A 90 4.32 8.15 -6.13
C GLY A 90 4.91 7.06 -5.26
N VAL A 91 4.06 6.18 -4.71
CA VAL A 91 4.53 5.02 -3.92
C VAL A 91 5.42 4.12 -4.79
N VAL A 92 4.97 3.81 -6.01
CA VAL A 92 5.74 2.96 -6.93
C VAL A 92 7.07 3.63 -7.31
N ARG A 93 7.05 4.94 -7.53
CA ARG A 93 8.27 5.70 -7.84
C ARG A 93 9.27 5.65 -6.68
N ASP A 94 8.77 5.78 -5.45
CA ASP A 94 9.63 5.70 -4.27
C ASP A 94 10.20 4.30 -4.08
N LEU A 95 9.40 3.26 -4.36
CA LEU A 95 9.88 1.89 -4.34
C LEU A 95 10.96 1.66 -5.41
N ASP A 96 10.77 2.23 -6.59
CA ASP A 96 11.76 2.16 -7.66
C ASP A 96 13.10 2.75 -7.22
N THR A 97 13.06 3.91 -6.57
CA THR A 97 14.25 4.55 -6.03
C THR A 97 14.90 3.68 -4.96
N LEU A 98 14.10 3.09 -4.08
CA LEU A 98 14.60 2.26 -2.99
C LEU A 98 15.27 0.98 -3.51
N LEU A 99 14.75 0.39 -4.57
CA LEU A 99 15.34 -0.81 -5.17
C LEU A 99 16.64 -0.52 -5.92
N GLY A 100 16.87 0.73 -6.28
CA GLY A 100 18.11 1.17 -6.86
C GLY A 100 18.34 0.66 -8.27
N ASP A 101 19.59 0.26 -8.56
CA ASP A 101 19.97 -0.17 -9.91
C ASP A 101 19.66 -1.63 -10.21
N ASP A 102 19.34 -2.41 -9.19
CA ASP A 102 19.11 -3.85 -9.35
C ASP A 102 17.80 -4.17 -10.04
N PHE A 103 16.78 -3.36 -9.78
CA PHE A 103 15.44 -3.54 -10.35
C PHE A 103 14.81 -2.21 -10.69
N SER A 104 13.96 -2.21 -11.70
CA SER A 104 13.11 -1.05 -12.00
C SER A 104 11.66 -1.46 -11.89
N CYS A 105 10.84 -0.55 -11.37
CA CYS A 105 9.40 -0.75 -11.28
C CYS A 105 8.74 -0.23 -12.56
N GLY A 106 7.90 -1.07 -13.17
CA GLY A 106 7.14 -0.70 -14.35
C GLY A 106 5.67 -0.45 -14.00
N ASP A 107 4.77 -0.96 -14.84
CA ASP A 107 3.35 -0.78 -14.64
C ASP A 107 2.87 -1.41 -13.35
N TRP A 108 1.83 -0.84 -12.78
CA TRP A 108 1.26 -1.34 -11.54
C TRP A 108 -0.27 -1.41 -11.66
N SER A 109 -0.87 -2.26 -10.84
CA SER A 109 -2.32 -2.35 -10.72
C SER A 109 -2.67 -2.78 -9.30
N LEU A 110 -3.90 -2.47 -8.87
CA LEU A 110 -4.40 -2.91 -7.57
C LEU A 110 -5.27 -4.15 -7.77
N GLY A 111 -5.11 -5.13 -6.88
CA GLY A 111 -5.98 -6.29 -6.86
C GLY A 111 -7.22 -6.02 -6.03
N TYR A 112 -8.04 -7.05 -5.84
CA TYR A 112 -9.24 -6.93 -5.03
C TYR A 112 -8.89 -6.87 -3.55
N THR A 113 -9.72 -6.18 -2.77
CA THR A 113 -9.56 -6.14 -1.32
C THR A 113 -9.69 -7.55 -0.74
N GLU A 114 -8.72 -7.95 0.06
CA GLU A 114 -8.72 -9.26 0.74
C GLU A 114 -9.02 -9.05 2.21
N GLN A 115 -9.90 -9.86 2.77
CA GLN A 115 -10.24 -9.79 4.19
C GLN A 115 -9.46 -10.88 4.92
N TYR A 116 -8.42 -10.49 5.66
CA TYR A 116 -7.67 -11.44 6.48
C TYR A 116 -8.40 -11.72 7.79
N SER A 117 -9.07 -10.71 8.33
CA SER A 117 -9.90 -10.84 9.53
C SER A 117 -10.89 -9.68 9.53
N ARG A 118 -11.73 -9.61 10.57
CA ARG A 118 -12.68 -8.51 10.70
C ARG A 118 -11.99 -7.16 10.88
N SER A 119 -10.79 -7.17 11.45
CA SER A 119 -10.05 -5.95 11.78
C SER A 119 -8.87 -5.70 10.84
N LEU A 120 -8.60 -6.58 9.88
CA LEU A 120 -7.48 -6.43 8.96
C LEU A 120 -7.87 -6.83 7.55
N HIS A 121 -7.87 -5.85 6.65
CA HIS A 121 -8.06 -6.09 5.22
C HIS A 121 -6.79 -5.67 4.50
N ALA A 122 -6.62 -6.12 3.26
CA ALA A 122 -5.44 -5.76 2.46
C ALA A 122 -5.84 -5.53 1.00
N ILE A 123 -5.19 -4.54 0.39
CA ILE A 123 -5.33 -4.27 -1.03
C ILE A 123 -3.95 -4.52 -1.66
N PRO A 124 -3.79 -5.58 -2.47
CA PRO A 124 -2.49 -5.86 -3.08
C PRO A 124 -2.18 -4.87 -4.21
N ILE A 125 -0.91 -4.44 -4.26
CA ILE A 125 -0.39 -3.64 -5.36
C ILE A 125 0.54 -4.53 -6.15
N LYS A 126 0.19 -4.82 -7.39
CA LYS A 126 1.02 -5.65 -8.27
C LYS A 126 1.86 -4.73 -9.15
N ILE A 127 3.17 -4.88 -9.08
CA ILE A 127 4.12 -4.01 -9.76
C ILE A 127 5.00 -4.86 -10.67
N ALA A 128 5.07 -4.50 -11.94
CA ALA A 128 5.98 -5.18 -12.85
C ALA A 128 7.42 -4.82 -12.50
N LEU A 129 8.30 -5.82 -12.45
CA LEU A 129 9.73 -5.61 -12.19
C LEU A 129 10.54 -5.96 -13.41
N GLU A 130 11.56 -5.15 -13.66
CA GLU A 130 12.55 -5.43 -14.67
C GLU A 130 13.92 -5.34 -14.03
N LYS A 131 14.86 -6.18 -14.48
CA LYS A 131 16.22 -6.07 -13.98
C LYS A 131 16.86 -4.82 -14.56
N GLY A 132 17.43 -4.03 -13.66
CA GLY A 132 18.08 -2.79 -14.05
C GLY A 132 19.43 -2.99 -14.74
#